data_dcf40ac69a4871253e4c4f641775a99a
#
_entry.id   dcf40ac69a4871253e4c4f641775a99a
#
_cell.length_a   1.000
_cell.length_b   1.000
_cell.length_c   1.000
_cell.angle_alpha   90.00
_cell.angle_beta   90.00
_cell.angle_gamma   90.00
#
_symmetry.space_group_name_H-M   'P 1'
#
loop_
_entity.id
_entity.type
_entity.pdbx_description
1 polymer ?
#
loop_
_entity_poly.entity_id
_entity_poly.type
_entity_poly.pdbx_seq_one_letter_code
_entity_poly.pdbx_strand_id
1 'polypeptide(L)'
;MDAVKKGIEIVVSVGGDGTINEVASALEGTNTLMGIIPYGSGNGLARSLNIPLNDKKAISRINSLRYRKIDSAVLNERKFFNMAGLGFDAHISAKFANLKNRGLKGYISTAISEISAYIPDNYNLIIDGNHYQEDAFMISIANSCQYGNNAYIAPEAEVDDGLLDVCIIKPFPLIQFPVVGYHLFNKTVHKTPYVEIIKGKNIRIKRTNTGIVHLDGEPVEMDKEVIISVKPLSLLVLN
;
A
#
# COMPACT_ATOMS: atom_id res chain seq x y z
N MET A 1 8.93 -10.94 -17.71
CA MET A 1 9.68 -12.23 -17.73
C MET A 1 10.65 -12.35 -18.88
N ASP A 2 10.31 -11.95 -20.12
CA ASP A 2 11.24 -12.08 -21.27
C ASP A 2 12.48 -11.22 -21.14
N ALA A 3 12.37 -10.00 -20.59
CA ALA A 3 13.52 -9.13 -20.35
C ALA A 3 14.57 -9.78 -19.41
N VAL A 4 14.10 -10.39 -18.32
CA VAL A 4 14.96 -11.10 -17.36
C VAL A 4 15.68 -12.27 -18.03
N LYS A 5 14.94 -13.08 -18.82
CA LYS A 5 15.51 -14.22 -19.55
C LYS A 5 16.56 -13.79 -20.60
N LYS A 6 16.41 -12.59 -21.14
CA LYS A 6 17.37 -12.00 -22.11
C LYS A 6 18.55 -11.29 -21.44
N GLY A 7 18.65 -11.32 -20.12
CA GLY A 7 19.73 -10.68 -19.37
C GLY A 7 19.69 -9.15 -19.40
N ILE A 8 18.50 -8.56 -19.55
CA ILE A 8 18.34 -7.09 -19.51
C ILE A 8 18.65 -6.61 -18.08
N GLU A 9 19.59 -5.69 -17.97
CA GLU A 9 20.05 -5.18 -16.68
C GLU A 9 19.05 -4.22 -16.01
N ILE A 10 18.35 -3.41 -16.81
CA ILE A 10 17.42 -2.39 -16.31
C ILE A 10 16.09 -2.48 -17.04
N VAL A 11 15.00 -2.53 -16.30
CA VAL A 11 13.63 -2.40 -16.81
C VAL A 11 12.98 -1.16 -16.19
N VAL A 12 12.45 -0.28 -17.04
CA VAL A 12 11.81 0.96 -16.58
C VAL A 12 10.29 0.84 -16.65
N SER A 13 9.64 1.01 -15.51
CA SER A 13 8.19 1.15 -15.41
C SER A 13 7.80 2.60 -15.65
N VAL A 14 6.94 2.84 -16.64
CA VAL A 14 6.36 4.17 -16.92
C VAL A 14 4.87 4.08 -16.70
N GLY A 15 4.37 4.59 -15.57
CA GLY A 15 2.96 4.45 -15.24
C GLY A 15 2.62 4.78 -13.78
N GLY A 16 1.42 4.39 -13.39
CA GLY A 16 0.93 4.49 -12.00
C GLY A 16 1.20 3.24 -11.17
N ASP A 17 0.60 3.19 -9.98
CA ASP A 17 0.83 2.14 -8.99
C ASP A 17 0.59 0.71 -9.53
N GLY A 18 -0.48 0.49 -10.34
CA GLY A 18 -0.75 -0.81 -10.97
C GLY A 18 0.36 -1.25 -11.93
N THR A 19 0.82 -0.36 -12.83
CA THR A 19 1.92 -0.66 -13.75
C THR A 19 3.22 -0.94 -13.00
N ILE A 20 3.47 -0.17 -11.93
CA ILE A 20 4.62 -0.36 -11.04
C ILE A 20 4.54 -1.75 -10.40
N ASN A 21 3.37 -2.14 -9.87
CA ASN A 21 3.17 -3.46 -9.27
C ASN A 21 3.42 -4.61 -10.27
N GLU A 22 2.87 -4.52 -11.49
CA GLU A 22 3.05 -5.55 -12.52
C GLU A 22 4.53 -5.74 -12.88
N VAL A 23 5.26 -4.64 -13.11
CA VAL A 23 6.69 -4.69 -13.44
C VAL A 23 7.50 -5.20 -12.24
N ALA A 24 7.25 -4.68 -11.04
CA ALA A 24 7.91 -5.10 -9.81
C ALA A 24 7.68 -6.60 -9.53
N SER A 25 6.45 -7.09 -9.74
CA SER A 25 6.09 -8.51 -9.58
C SER A 25 6.88 -9.42 -10.52
N ALA A 26 7.19 -8.94 -11.73
CA ALA A 26 8.01 -9.68 -12.69
C ALA A 26 9.51 -9.65 -12.36
N LEU A 27 9.98 -8.62 -11.66
CA LEU A 27 11.40 -8.41 -11.34
C LEU A 27 11.79 -8.88 -9.93
N GLU A 28 10.82 -9.07 -9.04
CA GLU A 28 11.07 -9.54 -7.67
C GLU A 28 11.89 -10.83 -7.66
N GLY A 29 12.93 -10.86 -6.84
CA GLY A 29 13.85 -12.00 -6.73
C GLY A 29 14.83 -12.15 -7.88
N THR A 30 14.90 -11.18 -8.79
CA THR A 30 15.89 -11.15 -9.91
C THR A 30 17.00 -10.13 -9.65
N ASN A 31 18.03 -10.16 -10.47
CA ASN A 31 19.11 -9.16 -10.45
C ASN A 31 18.84 -7.96 -11.38
N THR A 32 17.70 -7.91 -12.05
CA THR A 32 17.33 -6.80 -12.93
C THR A 32 16.91 -5.59 -12.12
N LEU A 33 17.50 -4.44 -12.38
CA LEU A 33 17.17 -3.18 -11.72
C LEU A 33 15.86 -2.62 -12.26
N MET A 34 15.00 -2.14 -11.38
CA MET A 34 13.77 -1.48 -11.75
C MET A 34 13.92 0.05 -11.71
N GLY A 35 13.76 0.72 -12.83
CA GLY A 35 13.59 2.16 -12.91
C GLY A 35 12.10 2.52 -12.83
N ILE A 36 11.76 3.66 -12.23
CA ILE A 36 10.37 4.14 -12.13
C ILE A 36 10.27 5.55 -12.68
N ILE A 37 9.37 5.75 -13.63
CA ILE A 37 8.90 7.06 -14.09
C ILE A 37 7.42 7.14 -13.70
N PRO A 38 7.06 7.87 -12.62
CA PRO A 38 5.73 7.87 -12.06
C PRO A 38 4.78 8.72 -12.90
N TYR A 39 3.76 8.07 -13.47
CA TYR A 39 2.75 8.71 -14.33
C TYR A 39 1.31 8.40 -13.90
N GLY A 40 1.12 8.11 -12.62
CA GLY A 40 -0.17 7.80 -12.00
C GLY A 40 -0.76 8.96 -11.20
N SER A 41 -1.97 8.78 -10.72
CA SER A 41 -2.65 9.74 -9.85
C SER A 41 -2.16 9.69 -8.39
N GLY A 42 -1.76 8.51 -7.89
CA GLY A 42 -1.30 8.29 -6.50
C GLY A 42 0.20 8.30 -6.38
N ASN A 43 0.85 7.39 -7.10
CA ASN A 43 2.28 7.14 -7.12
C ASN A 43 2.84 6.89 -5.70
N GLY A 44 2.16 6.03 -4.93
CA GLY A 44 2.46 5.80 -3.52
C GLY A 44 3.88 5.29 -3.29
N LEU A 45 4.27 4.19 -3.94
CA LEU A 45 5.61 3.63 -3.84
C LEU A 45 6.69 4.61 -4.34
N ALA A 46 6.47 5.25 -5.49
CA ALA A 46 7.44 6.20 -6.04
C ALA A 46 7.69 7.38 -5.09
N ARG A 47 6.63 7.90 -4.46
CA ARG A 47 6.73 8.99 -3.46
C ARG A 47 7.44 8.53 -2.20
N SER A 48 7.16 7.32 -1.71
CA SER A 48 7.84 6.74 -0.53
C SER A 48 9.33 6.54 -0.79
N LEU A 49 9.69 6.20 -2.02
CA LEU A 49 11.09 6.09 -2.47
C LEU A 49 11.73 7.44 -2.81
N ASN A 50 11.03 8.57 -2.65
CA ASN A 50 11.49 9.90 -3.03
C ASN A 50 11.87 10.02 -4.51
N ILE A 51 11.24 9.23 -5.38
CA ILE A 51 11.42 9.33 -6.83
C ILE A 51 10.69 10.58 -7.34
N PRO A 52 11.36 11.46 -8.09
CA PRO A 52 10.75 12.68 -8.59
C PRO A 52 9.55 12.40 -9.50
N LEU A 53 8.45 13.15 -9.32
CA LEU A 53 7.27 13.07 -10.20
C LEU A 53 7.46 13.79 -11.55
N ASN A 54 8.53 14.54 -11.70
CA ASN A 54 8.89 15.17 -12.96
C ASN A 54 9.72 14.19 -13.79
N ASP A 55 9.31 13.94 -15.02
CA ASP A 55 9.88 12.94 -15.92
C ASP A 55 11.39 13.11 -16.11
N LYS A 56 11.84 14.33 -16.38
CA LYS A 56 13.28 14.62 -16.61
C LYS A 56 14.13 14.32 -15.37
N LYS A 57 13.59 14.65 -14.18
CA LYS A 57 14.27 14.35 -12.92
C LYS A 57 14.23 12.85 -12.60
N ALA A 58 13.13 12.15 -12.91
CA ALA A 58 13.04 10.70 -12.75
C ALA A 58 14.03 9.98 -13.66
N ILE A 59 14.14 10.39 -14.94
CA ILE A 59 15.15 9.87 -15.88
C ILE A 59 16.57 10.15 -15.38
N SER A 60 16.83 11.35 -14.87
CA SER A 60 18.15 11.68 -14.30
C SER A 60 18.49 10.79 -13.11
N ARG A 61 17.50 10.43 -12.29
CA ARG A 61 17.66 9.51 -11.17
C ARG A 61 18.02 8.09 -11.68
N ILE A 62 17.32 7.60 -12.70
CA ILE A 62 17.63 6.31 -13.35
C ILE A 62 19.07 6.31 -13.89
N ASN A 63 19.47 7.37 -14.57
CA ASN A 63 20.81 7.51 -15.15
C ASN A 63 21.94 7.58 -14.10
N SER A 64 21.63 7.86 -12.84
CA SER A 64 22.62 7.82 -11.75
C SER A 64 23.11 6.42 -11.43
N LEU A 65 22.37 5.39 -11.84
CA LEU A 65 22.58 3.96 -11.58
C LEU A 65 22.74 3.61 -10.10
N ARG A 66 22.33 4.52 -9.22
CA ARG A 66 22.26 4.22 -7.78
C ARG A 66 21.00 3.39 -7.53
N TYR A 67 21.12 2.35 -6.74
CA TYR A 67 19.99 1.48 -6.41
C TYR A 67 19.99 1.11 -4.96
N ARG A 68 18.84 0.71 -4.49
CA ARG A 68 18.64 0.07 -3.17
C ARG A 68 17.80 -1.18 -3.33
N LYS A 69 17.91 -2.09 -2.38
CA LYS A 69 16.96 -3.20 -2.24
C LYS A 69 15.80 -2.73 -1.38
N ILE A 70 14.61 -3.11 -1.78
CA ILE A 70 13.41 -2.91 -0.98
C ILE A 70 12.69 -4.24 -0.74
N ASP A 71 11.88 -4.25 0.28
CA ASP A 71 11.03 -5.36 0.61
C ASP A 71 9.85 -5.43 -0.37
N SER A 72 9.29 -6.60 -0.53
CA SER A 72 7.95 -6.81 -1.06
C SER A 72 7.11 -7.58 -0.05
N ALA A 73 5.83 -7.68 -0.29
CA ALA A 73 4.97 -8.51 0.51
C ALA A 73 4.06 -9.37 -0.37
N VAL A 74 3.60 -10.48 0.21
CA VAL A 74 2.65 -11.38 -0.44
C VAL A 74 1.44 -11.50 0.45
N LEU A 75 0.25 -11.29 -0.12
CA LEU A 75 -1.03 -11.57 0.48
C LEU A 75 -1.63 -12.77 -0.26
N ASN A 76 -1.73 -13.91 0.43
CA ASN A 76 -2.00 -15.21 -0.16
C ASN A 76 -0.98 -15.50 -1.29
N GLU A 77 -1.39 -15.40 -2.56
CA GLU A 77 -0.54 -15.63 -3.73
C GLU A 77 -0.22 -14.33 -4.52
N ARG A 78 -0.70 -13.18 -4.04
CA ARG A 78 -0.59 -11.90 -4.73
C ARG A 78 0.43 -11.00 -4.08
N LYS A 79 1.28 -10.41 -4.89
CA LYS A 79 2.35 -9.51 -4.45
C LYS A 79 1.85 -8.07 -4.33
N PHE A 80 2.40 -7.35 -3.36
CA PHE A 80 2.27 -5.90 -3.27
C PHE A 80 3.59 -5.29 -2.79
N PHE A 81 3.80 -4.02 -3.13
CA PHE A 81 5.08 -3.33 -2.89
C PHE A 81 4.88 -2.05 -2.07
N ASN A 82 3.68 -1.51 -2.10
CA ASN A 82 3.29 -0.32 -1.35
C ASN A 82 2.45 -0.71 -0.13
N MET A 83 1.21 -1.13 -0.33
CA MET A 83 0.35 -1.58 0.77
C MET A 83 -0.85 -2.41 0.29
N ALA A 84 -1.38 -3.20 1.24
CA ALA A 84 -2.67 -3.86 1.10
C ALA A 84 -3.65 -3.30 2.15
N GLY A 85 -4.95 -3.35 1.89
CA GLY A 85 -5.94 -2.84 2.81
C GLY A 85 -7.24 -3.63 2.82
N LEU A 86 -7.86 -3.68 4.00
CA LEU A 86 -9.16 -4.30 4.26
C LEU A 86 -10.10 -3.27 4.90
N GLY A 87 -11.41 -3.53 4.85
CA GLY A 87 -12.39 -2.65 5.45
C GLY A 87 -12.74 -1.47 4.57
N PHE A 88 -12.89 -0.27 5.16
CA PHE A 88 -13.32 0.93 4.44
C PHE A 88 -12.39 1.30 3.28
N ASP A 89 -11.11 1.13 3.42
CA ASP A 89 -10.10 1.39 2.39
C ASP A 89 -10.33 0.54 1.13
N ALA A 90 -10.51 -0.78 1.32
CA ALA A 90 -10.82 -1.69 0.22
C ALA A 90 -12.20 -1.39 -0.39
N HIS A 91 -13.19 -1.01 0.43
CA HIS A 91 -14.52 -0.59 -0.03
C HIS A 91 -14.42 0.64 -0.95
N ILE A 92 -13.68 1.66 -0.54
CA ILE A 92 -13.47 2.86 -1.36
C ILE A 92 -12.67 2.54 -2.62
N SER A 93 -11.63 1.71 -2.53
CA SER A 93 -10.86 1.28 -3.70
C SER A 93 -11.73 0.62 -4.77
N ALA A 94 -12.67 -0.26 -4.36
CA ALA A 94 -13.60 -0.90 -5.27
C ALA A 94 -14.57 0.09 -5.93
N LYS A 95 -15.12 1.03 -5.15
CA LYS A 95 -15.99 2.09 -5.68
C LYS A 95 -15.22 2.99 -6.66
N PHE A 96 -14.00 3.38 -6.28
CA PHE A 96 -13.14 4.27 -7.06
C PHE A 96 -12.66 3.63 -8.38
N ALA A 97 -12.40 2.32 -8.41
CA ALA A 97 -11.99 1.60 -9.61
C ALA A 97 -12.99 1.76 -10.77
N ASN A 98 -14.27 1.93 -10.44
CA ASN A 98 -15.38 2.09 -11.40
C ASN A 98 -15.63 3.55 -11.81
N LEU A 99 -14.92 4.52 -11.24
CA LEU A 99 -15.12 5.94 -11.58
C LEU A 99 -14.30 6.36 -12.81
N LYS A 100 -14.91 7.19 -13.68
CA LYS A 100 -14.24 7.78 -14.85
C LYS A 100 -13.19 8.84 -14.47
N ASN A 101 -13.43 9.58 -13.39
CA ASN A 101 -12.54 10.65 -12.90
C ASN A 101 -11.66 10.11 -11.77
N ARG A 102 -10.46 9.67 -12.12
CA ARG A 102 -9.45 9.19 -11.16
C ARG A 102 -8.64 10.37 -10.62
N GLY A 103 -8.36 10.37 -9.31
CA GLY A 103 -7.54 11.37 -8.63
C GLY A 103 -7.96 11.58 -7.18
N LEU A 104 -7.14 12.31 -6.42
CA LEU A 104 -7.35 12.53 -4.98
C LEU A 104 -8.74 13.13 -4.65
N LYS A 105 -9.21 14.09 -5.45
CA LYS A 105 -10.53 14.71 -5.23
C LYS A 105 -11.67 13.70 -5.37
N GLY A 106 -11.61 12.84 -6.39
CA GLY A 106 -12.61 11.77 -6.58
C GLY A 106 -12.58 10.76 -5.43
N TYR A 107 -11.39 10.36 -4.99
CA TYR A 107 -11.23 9.46 -3.85
C TYR A 107 -11.82 10.04 -2.56
N ILE A 108 -11.48 11.29 -2.22
CA ILE A 108 -12.03 11.98 -1.03
C ILE A 108 -13.55 12.15 -1.12
N SER A 109 -14.07 12.53 -2.28
CA SER A 109 -15.53 12.66 -2.48
C SER A 109 -16.25 11.33 -2.27
N THR A 110 -15.71 10.24 -2.80
CA THR A 110 -16.24 8.89 -2.60
C THR A 110 -16.18 8.49 -1.12
N ALA A 111 -15.05 8.74 -0.45
CA ALA A 111 -14.91 8.45 0.97
C ALA A 111 -15.95 9.20 1.81
N ILE A 112 -16.17 10.48 1.55
CA ILE A 112 -17.18 11.28 2.27
C ILE A 112 -18.60 10.76 2.03
N SER A 113 -18.92 10.32 0.82
CA SER A 113 -20.26 9.80 0.51
C SER A 113 -20.54 8.42 1.14
N GLU A 114 -19.52 7.59 1.27
CA GLU A 114 -19.66 6.22 1.75
C GLU A 114 -19.52 6.07 3.28
N ILE A 115 -18.81 7.00 3.93
CA ILE A 115 -18.46 6.83 5.35
C ILE A 115 -19.64 6.70 6.29
N SER A 116 -20.77 7.39 6.01
CA SER A 116 -21.94 7.37 6.88
C SER A 116 -22.71 6.05 6.83
N ALA A 117 -22.59 5.31 5.74
CA ALA A 117 -23.26 4.04 5.54
C ALA A 117 -22.35 2.83 5.83
N TYR A 118 -21.06 3.06 6.01
CA TYR A 118 -20.10 1.98 6.22
C TYR A 118 -20.17 1.44 7.66
N ILE A 119 -20.28 0.13 7.79
CA ILE A 119 -20.29 -0.57 9.07
C ILE A 119 -18.93 -1.23 9.27
N PRO A 120 -18.19 -0.87 10.33
CA PRO A 120 -16.93 -1.55 10.71
C PRO A 120 -17.14 -3.05 10.93
N ASP A 121 -16.12 -3.85 10.70
CA ASP A 121 -16.14 -5.31 10.91
C ASP A 121 -15.24 -5.70 12.08
N ASN A 122 -15.46 -6.92 12.61
CA ASN A 122 -14.59 -7.51 13.63
C ASN A 122 -13.54 -8.40 12.97
N TYR A 123 -12.29 -8.19 13.38
CA TYR A 123 -11.14 -8.90 12.84
C TYR A 123 -10.38 -9.63 13.94
N ASN A 124 -10.00 -10.88 13.66
CA ASN A 124 -9.04 -11.61 14.46
C ASN A 124 -7.69 -11.60 13.72
N LEU A 125 -6.69 -10.97 14.33
CA LEU A 125 -5.35 -10.87 13.76
C LEU A 125 -4.39 -11.75 14.56
N ILE A 126 -3.46 -12.36 13.85
CA ILE A 126 -2.27 -13.01 14.43
C ILE A 126 -1.07 -12.36 13.75
N ILE A 127 -0.27 -11.65 14.54
CA ILE A 127 0.94 -10.94 14.07
C ILE A 127 2.13 -11.54 14.79
N ASP A 128 2.98 -12.25 14.04
CA ASP A 128 4.15 -12.99 14.57
C ASP A 128 3.82 -13.84 15.81
N GLY A 129 2.66 -14.50 15.79
CA GLY A 129 2.19 -15.38 16.87
C GLY A 129 1.39 -14.69 17.98
N ASN A 130 1.36 -13.36 18.04
CA ASN A 130 0.54 -12.61 18.99
C ASN A 130 -0.89 -12.44 18.44
N HIS A 131 -1.88 -12.63 19.33
CA HIS A 131 -3.30 -12.59 18.97
C HIS A 131 -3.92 -11.25 19.34
N TYR A 132 -4.68 -10.67 18.41
CA TYR A 132 -5.43 -9.44 18.59
C TYR A 132 -6.86 -9.67 18.08
N GLN A 133 -7.84 -9.10 18.79
CA GLN A 133 -9.23 -9.07 18.35
C GLN A 133 -9.68 -7.61 18.37
N GLU A 134 -10.02 -7.07 17.20
CA GLU A 134 -10.29 -5.66 17.05
C GLU A 134 -11.52 -5.41 16.18
N ASP A 135 -12.39 -4.52 16.65
CA ASP A 135 -13.35 -3.87 15.79
C ASP A 135 -12.59 -2.79 15.00
N ALA A 136 -12.53 -2.93 13.69
CA ALA A 136 -11.78 -1.98 12.86
C ALA A 136 -12.66 -1.36 11.78
N PHE A 137 -12.52 -0.05 11.62
CA PHE A 137 -13.04 0.70 10.49
C PHE A 137 -12.29 0.31 9.22
N MET A 138 -10.97 0.18 9.31
CA MET A 138 -10.11 -0.36 8.26
C MET A 138 -8.79 -0.88 8.84
N ILE A 139 -8.16 -1.78 8.11
CA ILE A 139 -6.81 -2.30 8.40
C ILE A 139 -5.96 -2.11 7.15
N SER A 140 -4.81 -1.45 7.29
CA SER A 140 -3.82 -1.32 6.24
C SER A 140 -2.54 -2.03 6.62
N ILE A 141 -2.02 -2.83 5.71
CA ILE A 141 -0.74 -3.52 5.84
C ILE A 141 0.24 -2.79 4.92
N ALA A 142 1.10 -1.99 5.53
CA ALA A 142 1.95 -1.05 4.84
C ALA A 142 3.40 -1.56 4.77
N ASN A 143 3.92 -1.69 3.55
CA ASN A 143 5.34 -1.86 3.26
C ASN A 143 6.02 -0.49 3.09
N SER A 144 5.25 0.55 2.84
CA SER A 144 5.73 1.91 2.67
C SER A 144 4.83 2.92 3.42
N CYS A 145 5.31 4.14 3.57
CA CYS A 145 4.71 5.10 4.51
C CYS A 145 3.38 5.73 4.06
N GLN A 146 3.01 5.68 2.77
CA GLN A 146 1.86 6.43 2.26
C GLN A 146 1.09 5.73 1.14
N TYR A 147 -0.21 5.99 1.07
CA TYR A 147 -1.06 5.58 -0.05
C TYR A 147 -0.70 6.26 -1.38
N GLY A 148 -0.12 7.41 -1.32
CA GLY A 148 0.11 8.35 -2.40
C GLY A 148 -0.47 9.72 -2.08
N ASN A 149 -0.20 10.73 -2.92
CA ASN A 149 -0.69 12.09 -2.73
C ASN A 149 -0.41 12.70 -1.34
N ASN A 150 0.64 12.23 -0.66
CA ASN A 150 1.02 12.60 0.71
C ASN A 150 0.00 12.20 1.80
N ALA A 151 -0.79 11.15 1.57
CA ALA A 151 -1.64 10.55 2.59
C ALA A 151 -0.87 9.44 3.33
N TYR A 152 -0.32 9.76 4.49
CA TYR A 152 0.58 8.89 5.27
C TYR A 152 -0.18 8.08 6.30
N ILE A 153 -0.35 6.78 6.06
CA ILE A 153 -1.01 5.85 6.99
C ILE A 153 -0.02 5.22 7.98
N ALA A 154 1.20 4.99 7.54
CA ALA A 154 2.29 4.45 8.34
C ALA A 154 3.52 5.38 8.22
N PRO A 155 3.53 6.54 8.89
CA PRO A 155 4.58 7.56 8.68
C PRO A 155 6.00 7.07 8.95
N GLU A 156 6.15 6.03 9.79
CA GLU A 156 7.43 5.45 10.22
C GLU A 156 7.74 4.12 9.51
N ALA A 157 6.95 3.74 8.49
CA ALA A 157 7.23 2.54 7.70
C ALA A 157 8.46 2.73 6.84
N GLU A 158 9.35 1.75 6.87
CA GLU A 158 10.59 1.68 6.08
C GLU A 158 10.48 0.52 5.09
N VAL A 159 10.82 0.77 3.84
CA VAL A 159 10.66 -0.20 2.74
C VAL A 159 11.73 -1.30 2.71
N ASP A 160 12.67 -1.30 3.65
CA ASP A 160 13.85 -2.20 3.69
C ASP A 160 14.23 -2.67 5.10
N ASP A 161 13.32 -2.55 6.08
CA ASP A 161 13.55 -3.03 7.46
C ASP A 161 13.11 -4.49 7.69
N GLY A 162 12.55 -5.14 6.67
CA GLY A 162 12.04 -6.51 6.73
C GLY A 162 10.77 -6.66 7.55
N LEU A 163 10.01 -5.59 7.74
CA LEU A 163 8.77 -5.57 8.51
C LEU A 163 7.62 -4.97 7.68
N LEU A 164 6.40 -5.22 8.12
CA LEU A 164 5.19 -4.58 7.65
C LEU A 164 4.52 -3.85 8.80
N ASP A 165 4.06 -2.62 8.56
CA ASP A 165 3.30 -1.85 9.54
C ASP A 165 1.80 -2.18 9.38
N VAL A 166 1.23 -2.88 10.36
CA VAL A 166 -0.20 -3.19 10.44
C VAL A 166 -0.89 -2.03 11.13
N CYS A 167 -1.54 -1.17 10.32
CA CYS A 167 -2.24 0.01 10.80
C CYS A 167 -3.72 -0.33 11.00
N ILE A 168 -4.16 -0.41 12.24
CA ILE A 168 -5.55 -0.68 12.63
C ILE A 168 -6.21 0.66 12.95
N ILE A 169 -7.20 1.05 12.13
CA ILE A 169 -8.02 2.22 12.42
C ILE A 169 -9.32 1.75 13.07
N LYS A 170 -9.47 2.05 14.35
CA LYS A 170 -10.64 1.73 15.15
C LYS A 170 -11.85 2.59 14.74
N PRO A 171 -13.07 2.16 15.00
CA PRO A 171 -14.26 2.99 14.76
C PRO A 171 -14.15 4.32 15.51
N PHE A 172 -14.53 5.40 14.86
CA PHE A 172 -14.53 6.75 15.42
C PHE A 172 -15.78 7.53 15.06
N PRO A 173 -16.19 8.53 15.86
CA PRO A 173 -17.33 9.40 15.53
C PRO A 173 -17.13 10.13 14.21
N LEU A 174 -18.14 10.19 13.35
CA LEU A 174 -18.05 10.81 12.01
C LEU A 174 -17.54 12.26 12.06
N ILE A 175 -17.82 12.99 13.13
CA ILE A 175 -17.32 14.37 13.34
C ILE A 175 -15.77 14.41 13.39
N GLN A 176 -15.11 13.30 13.70
CA GLN A 176 -13.64 13.18 13.74
C GLN A 176 -13.02 12.86 12.38
N PHE A 177 -13.82 12.55 11.35
CA PHE A 177 -13.30 12.19 10.04
C PHE A 177 -12.36 13.26 9.44
N PRO A 178 -12.69 14.58 9.49
CA PRO A 178 -11.77 15.61 9.02
C PRO A 178 -10.48 15.67 9.85
N VAL A 179 -10.54 15.37 11.16
CA VAL A 179 -9.37 15.37 12.05
C VAL A 179 -8.44 14.21 11.71
N VAL A 180 -8.98 12.99 11.54
CA VAL A 180 -8.20 11.82 11.09
C VAL A 180 -7.58 12.10 9.73
N GLY A 181 -8.34 12.69 8.79
CA GLY A 181 -7.83 13.13 7.49
C GLY A 181 -6.67 14.12 7.62
N TYR A 182 -6.80 15.13 8.49
CA TYR A 182 -5.72 16.08 8.76
C TYR A 182 -4.45 15.36 9.24
N HIS A 183 -4.56 14.42 10.16
CA HIS A 183 -3.42 13.65 10.67
C HIS A 183 -2.76 12.77 9.61
N LEU A 184 -3.53 12.19 8.66
CA LEU A 184 -2.99 11.44 7.52
C LEU A 184 -2.07 12.31 6.65
N PHE A 185 -2.47 13.56 6.36
CA PHE A 185 -1.67 14.45 5.52
C PHE A 185 -0.49 15.10 6.26
N ASN A 186 -0.51 15.14 7.59
CA ASN A 186 0.54 15.73 8.43
C ASN A 186 1.49 14.71 9.06
N LYS A 187 1.47 13.44 8.63
CA LYS A 187 2.34 12.36 9.13
C LYS A 187 2.19 12.11 10.65
N THR A 188 1.03 12.35 11.19
CA THR A 188 0.77 12.25 12.64
C THR A 188 -0.39 11.34 12.97
N VAL A 189 -0.81 10.49 12.05
CA VAL A 189 -1.97 9.60 12.20
C VAL A 189 -1.82 8.65 13.39
N HIS A 190 -0.60 8.17 13.66
CA HIS A 190 -0.24 7.33 14.81
C HIS A 190 -0.43 8.03 16.18
N LYS A 191 -0.59 9.36 16.20
CA LYS A 191 -0.84 10.14 17.44
C LYS A 191 -2.33 10.26 17.76
N THR A 192 -3.21 9.79 16.88
CA THR A 192 -4.64 9.78 17.15
C THR A 192 -5.02 8.57 18.01
N PRO A 193 -6.00 8.68 18.92
CA PRO A 193 -6.43 7.55 19.75
C PRO A 193 -7.13 6.44 18.97
N TYR A 194 -7.42 6.68 17.68
CA TYR A 194 -8.12 5.76 16.81
C TYR A 194 -7.21 4.88 15.97
N VAL A 195 -5.91 5.13 16.00
CA VAL A 195 -4.94 4.41 15.15
C VAL A 195 -3.91 3.69 16.02
N GLU A 196 -3.81 2.40 15.79
CA GLU A 196 -2.78 1.53 16.37
C GLU A 196 -1.92 0.98 15.24
N ILE A 197 -0.60 1.00 15.41
CA ILE A 197 0.35 0.47 14.42
C ILE A 197 1.20 -0.60 15.08
N ILE A 198 1.19 -1.79 14.51
CA ILE A 198 1.93 -2.96 15.01
C ILE A 198 2.83 -3.45 13.88
N LYS A 199 4.15 -3.54 14.14
CA LYS A 199 5.09 -4.10 13.16
C LYS A 199 5.12 -5.63 13.24
N GLY A 200 5.17 -6.29 12.07
CA GLY A 200 5.26 -7.74 12.00
C GLY A 200 5.72 -8.25 10.64
N LYS A 201 6.13 -9.52 10.61
CA LYS A 201 6.59 -10.22 9.39
C LYS A 201 5.54 -11.13 8.80
N ASN A 202 4.83 -11.85 9.66
CA ASN A 202 3.82 -12.82 9.29
C ASN A 202 2.50 -12.40 9.94
N ILE A 203 1.53 -12.07 9.11
CA ILE A 203 0.25 -11.56 9.55
C ILE A 203 -0.84 -12.50 9.00
N ARG A 204 -1.76 -12.87 9.87
CA ARG A 204 -2.97 -13.61 9.49
C ARG A 204 -4.16 -12.81 9.97
N ILE A 205 -5.11 -12.55 9.09
CA ILE A 205 -6.32 -11.79 9.40
C ILE A 205 -7.53 -12.65 9.05
N LYS A 206 -8.42 -12.85 10.03
CA LYS A 206 -9.72 -13.49 9.85
C LYS A 206 -10.81 -12.47 10.05
N ARG A 207 -11.81 -12.51 9.16
CA ARG A 207 -13.04 -11.70 9.19
C ARG A 207 -14.28 -12.56 9.08
N THR A 208 -15.44 -11.99 9.38
CA THR A 208 -16.71 -12.72 9.41
C THR A 208 -17.12 -13.24 8.03
N ASN A 209 -16.95 -12.44 6.98
CA ASN A 209 -17.38 -12.73 5.62
C ASN A 209 -16.24 -12.62 4.61
N THR A 210 -16.42 -13.21 3.41
CA THR A 210 -15.63 -12.87 2.23
C THR A 210 -15.79 -11.39 1.91
N GLY A 211 -14.85 -10.77 1.24
CA GLY A 211 -14.98 -9.37 0.86
C GLY A 211 -13.77 -8.85 0.11
N ILE A 212 -13.78 -7.57 -0.15
CA ILE A 212 -12.74 -6.91 -0.93
C ILE A 212 -11.52 -6.63 -0.07
N VAL A 213 -10.35 -6.84 -0.67
CA VAL A 213 -9.04 -6.38 -0.22
C VAL A 213 -8.45 -5.57 -1.37
N HIS A 214 -7.74 -4.51 -1.13
CA HIS A 214 -6.93 -3.91 -2.18
C HIS A 214 -5.45 -4.24 -2.02
N LEU A 215 -4.74 -4.33 -3.14
CA LEU A 215 -3.29 -4.51 -3.23
C LEU A 215 -2.76 -3.39 -4.14
N ASP A 216 -1.95 -2.49 -3.58
CA ASP A 216 -1.44 -1.29 -4.26
C ASP A 216 -2.54 -0.46 -4.95
N GLY A 217 -3.75 -0.44 -4.35
CA GLY A 217 -4.93 0.26 -4.84
C GLY A 217 -5.83 -0.55 -5.80
N GLU A 218 -5.47 -1.76 -6.16
CA GLU A 218 -6.30 -2.64 -6.99
C GLU A 218 -7.21 -3.53 -6.13
N PRO A 219 -8.53 -3.41 -6.24
CA PRO A 219 -9.48 -4.21 -5.45
C PRO A 219 -9.57 -5.65 -5.97
N VAL A 220 -9.56 -6.59 -5.03
CA VAL A 220 -9.67 -8.03 -5.30
C VAL A 220 -10.57 -8.66 -4.25
N GLU A 221 -11.48 -9.53 -4.67
CA GLU A 221 -12.28 -10.32 -3.74
C GLU A 221 -11.45 -11.44 -3.12
N MET A 222 -11.52 -11.58 -1.81
CA MET A 222 -10.77 -12.54 -1.02
C MET A 222 -11.65 -13.26 -0.01
N ASP A 223 -11.21 -14.43 0.40
CA ASP A 223 -11.86 -15.23 1.45
C ASP A 223 -11.84 -14.55 2.82
N LYS A 224 -12.50 -15.21 3.78
CA LYS A 224 -12.57 -14.80 5.19
C LYS A 224 -11.21 -14.73 5.87
N GLU A 225 -10.23 -15.44 5.37
CA GLU A 225 -8.89 -15.49 5.91
C GLU A 225 -7.88 -15.06 4.86
N VAL A 226 -7.03 -14.12 5.22
CA VAL A 226 -5.89 -13.67 4.42
C VAL A 226 -4.60 -13.87 5.21
N ILE A 227 -3.56 -14.33 4.53
CA ILE A 227 -2.23 -14.59 5.08
C ILE A 227 -1.25 -13.68 4.36
N ILE A 228 -0.51 -12.89 5.13
CA ILE A 228 0.43 -11.92 4.60
C ILE A 228 1.82 -12.23 5.16
N SER A 229 2.83 -12.11 4.31
CA SER A 229 4.22 -12.19 4.73
C SER A 229 5.09 -11.21 3.96
N VAL A 230 6.09 -10.65 4.65
CA VAL A 230 7.12 -9.82 4.01
C VAL A 230 8.16 -10.72 3.34
N LYS A 231 8.71 -10.24 2.24
CA LYS A 231 9.90 -10.79 1.56
C LYS A 231 10.99 -9.73 1.60
N PRO A 232 11.92 -9.82 2.55
CA PRO A 232 12.92 -8.80 2.75
C PRO A 232 13.85 -8.65 1.55
N LEU A 233 14.18 -7.41 1.20
CA LEU A 233 15.18 -7.01 0.22
C LEU A 233 15.07 -7.74 -1.13
N SER A 234 13.83 -7.94 -1.58
CA SER A 234 13.49 -8.81 -2.72
C SER A 234 13.44 -8.09 -4.07
N LEU A 235 13.41 -6.76 -4.09
CA LEU A 235 13.34 -5.96 -5.31
C LEU A 235 14.47 -4.92 -5.37
N LEU A 236 15.18 -4.84 -6.50
CA LEU A 236 16.19 -3.84 -6.76
C LEU A 236 15.59 -2.63 -7.45
N VAL A 237 15.61 -1.45 -6.82
CA VAL A 237 15.03 -0.23 -7.39
C VAL A 237 16.09 0.86 -7.55
N LEU A 238 16.15 1.49 -8.72
CA LEU A 238 16.98 2.66 -9.00
C LEU A 238 16.43 3.87 -8.22
N ASN A 239 17.30 4.49 -7.39
CA ASN A 239 16.88 5.53 -6.44
C ASN A 239 17.92 6.64 -6.30
#